data_03bfadb9d2d122d76e618a5bc21581fd
#
_entry.id   03bfadb9d2d122d76e618a5bc21581fd
#
_cell.length_a   1.000
_cell.length_b   1.000
_cell.length_c   1.000
_cell.angle_alpha   90.00
_cell.angle_beta   90.00
_cell.angle_gamma   90.00
#
_symmetry.space_group_name_H-M   'P 1'
#
loop_
_entity.id
_entity.type
_entity.pdbx_description
1 polymer ?
#
loop_
_entity_poly.entity_id
_entity_poly.type
_entity_poly.pdbx_seq_one_letter_code
_entity_poly.pdbx_strand_id
1 'polypeptide(L)' 'MKVFIVYDKYGEERGYVYAKNHNDAEKKAHYMYGPQAFVAYTEI' A
#
# COMPACT_ATOMS: atom_id res chain seq x y z
N MET A 1 -8.31 -11.96 0.17
CA MET A 1 -7.25 -10.95 0.10
C MET A 1 -7.57 -9.77 0.99
N LYS A 2 -6.54 -9.10 1.45
CA LYS A 2 -6.69 -7.94 2.31
C LYS A 2 -6.53 -6.66 1.50
N VAL A 3 -7.13 -5.57 1.98
CA VAL A 3 -7.00 -4.27 1.34
C VAL A 3 -6.05 -3.42 2.15
N PHE A 4 -5.14 -2.76 1.45
CA PHE A 4 -4.16 -1.87 2.08
C PHE A 4 -4.25 -0.50 1.43
N ILE A 5 -4.22 0.54 2.25
CA ILE A 5 -4.19 1.91 1.76
C ILE A 5 -2.74 2.29 1.52
N VAL A 6 -2.47 2.92 0.39
CA VAL A 6 -1.12 3.34 0.03
C VAL A 6 -0.95 4.83 0.32
N TYR A 7 0.10 5.16 1.05
CA TYR A 7 0.46 6.53 1.38
C TYR A 7 1.80 6.88 0.76
N ASP A 8 1.98 8.13 0.39
CA ASP A 8 3.27 8.59 -0.11
C ASP A 8 4.17 9.00 1.06
N LYS A 9 5.37 9.51 0.73
CA LYS A 9 6.35 9.91 1.76
C LYS A 9 5.88 11.09 2.61
N TYR A 10 4.87 11.80 2.15
CA TYR A 10 4.29 12.92 2.89
C TYR A 10 3.09 12.51 3.73
N GLY A 11 2.74 11.23 3.70
CA GLY A 11 1.60 10.72 4.45
C GLY A 11 0.27 10.91 3.75
N GLU A 12 0.27 11.30 2.49
CA GLU A 12 -0.97 11.46 1.73
C GLU A 12 -1.40 10.14 1.11
N GLU A 13 -2.69 9.88 1.18
CA GLU A 13 -3.28 8.68 0.63
C GLU A 13 -3.25 8.73 -0.90
N ARG A 14 -2.71 7.67 -1.52
CA ARG A 14 -2.59 7.59 -2.96
C ARG A 14 -3.57 6.60 -3.60
N GLY A 15 -4.00 5.61 -2.86
CA GLY A 15 -4.90 4.60 -3.40
C GLY A 15 -4.88 3.35 -2.57
N TYR A 16 -5.26 2.23 -3.19
CA TYR A 16 -5.38 0.93 -2.52
C TYR A 16 -4.63 -0.13 -3.28
N VAL A 17 -4.18 -1.16 -2.56
CA VAL A 17 -3.69 -2.38 -3.18
C VAL A 17 -4.34 -3.56 -2.46
N TYR A 18 -4.57 -4.64 -3.20
CA TYR A 18 -5.08 -5.89 -2.67
C TYR A 18 -3.92 -6.86 -2.57
N ALA A 19 -3.73 -7.45 -1.42
CA ALA A 19 -2.58 -8.34 -1.20
C ALA A 19 -2.89 -9.37 -0.13
N LYS A 20 -2.08 -10.42 -0.07
CA LYS A 20 -2.24 -11.48 0.92
C LYS A 20 -1.78 -11.03 2.30
N ASN A 21 -0.74 -10.21 2.35
CA ASN A 21 -0.14 -9.77 3.58
C ASN A 21 0.54 -8.42 3.37
N HIS A 22 1.06 -7.86 4.45
CA HIS A 22 1.68 -6.53 4.41
C HIS A 22 2.89 -6.48 3.48
N ASN A 23 3.72 -7.51 3.52
CA ASN A 23 4.93 -7.54 2.70
C ASN A 23 4.60 -7.54 1.21
N ASP A 24 3.60 -8.31 0.83
CA ASP A 24 3.14 -8.37 -0.55
C ASP A 24 2.54 -7.03 -0.98
N ALA A 25 1.80 -6.40 -0.08
CA ALA A 25 1.21 -5.09 -0.34
C ALA A 25 2.28 -4.03 -0.57
N GLU A 26 3.35 -4.07 0.23
CA GLU A 26 4.46 -3.14 0.05
C GLU A 26 5.11 -3.29 -1.32
N LYS A 27 5.32 -4.52 -1.75
CA LYS A 27 5.92 -4.77 -3.07
C LYS A 27 5.05 -4.19 -4.17
N LYS A 28 3.75 -4.41 -4.08
CA LYS A 28 2.81 -3.89 -5.06
C LYS A 28 2.78 -2.37 -5.06
N ALA A 29 2.77 -1.78 -3.87
CA ALA A 29 2.77 -0.32 -3.74
C ALA A 29 4.04 0.30 -4.32
N HIS A 30 5.19 -0.32 -4.04
CA HIS A 30 6.46 0.17 -4.58
C HIS A 30 6.50 0.09 -6.10
N TYR A 31 5.91 -0.95 -6.65
CA TYR A 31 5.85 -1.11 -8.09
C TYR A 31 4.96 -0.05 -8.74
N MET A 32 3.83 0.25 -8.13
CA MET A 32 2.83 1.15 -8.70
C MET A 32 3.09 2.63 -8.38
N TYR A 33 3.60 2.92 -7.19
CA TYR A 33 3.71 4.29 -6.67
C TYR A 33 5.13 4.72 -6.35
N GLY A 34 6.09 3.79 -6.45
CA GLY A 34 7.50 4.10 -6.22
C GLY A 34 8.02 3.56 -4.90
N PRO A 35 9.36 3.59 -4.71
CA PRO A 35 10.00 2.95 -3.55
C PRO A 35 9.75 3.64 -2.22
N GLN A 36 9.16 4.83 -2.21
CA GLN A 36 8.89 5.57 -0.98
C GLN A 36 7.45 5.43 -0.50
N ALA A 37 6.65 4.58 -1.16
CA ALA A 37 5.28 4.36 -0.76
C ALA A 37 5.20 3.51 0.49
N PHE A 38 4.23 3.84 1.36
CA PHE A 38 3.94 3.07 2.57
C PHE A 38 2.54 2.47 2.44
N VAL A 39 2.33 1.35 3.11
CA VAL A 39 1.02 0.73 3.12
C VAL A 39 0.53 0.55 4.56
N ALA A 40 -0.78 0.66 4.73
CA ALA A 40 -1.43 0.42 6.01
C ALA A 40 -2.62 -0.50 5.77
N TYR A 41 -2.75 -1.53 6.61
CA TYR A 41 -3.86 -2.46 6.51
C TYR A 41 -5.15 -1.76 6.91
N THR A 42 -6.20 -1.98 6.14
CA THR A 42 -7.52 -1.49 6.47
C THR A 42 -8.53 -2.61 6.28
N GLU A 43 -9.57 -2.60 7.10
CA GLU A 43 -10.70 -3.51 6.95
C GLU A 43 -11.82 -2.76 6.27
N ILE A 44 -12.41 -3.43 5.31
CA ILE A 44 -13.57 -2.90 4.62
C ILE A 44 -14.76 -3.79 4.88
#